data_af77b880ea24ea6a880759a2fdd9146a
#
_entry.id   af77b880ea24ea6a880759a2fdd9146a
#
_cell.length_a   1.000
_cell.length_b   1.000
_cell.length_c   1.000
_cell.angle_alpha   90.00
_cell.angle_beta   90.00
_cell.angle_gamma   90.00
#
_symmetry.space_group_name_H-M   'P 1'
#
loop_
_entity.id
_entity.type
_entity.pdbx_description
1 polymer ?
#
loop_
_entity_poly.entity_id
_entity_poly.type
_entity_poly.pdbx_seq_one_letter_code
_entity_poly.pdbx_strand_id
1 'polypeptide(L)'
;MATSMIQRLFKQGTKIVGVGLNYASHAKELGNALPKDPIVFLKPTSSYLENGGTIEIPHPLDSLHHEVELAVVIGHKARDVPERLAMDYIGGYALALDMTARELQVSAMASGLPCTLAKGQDTFTPISSVLPKAMVVDPNNLELWLKVWLLMLCRRMKLHCSLLESPPL
;
A
#
# COMPACT_ATOMS: atom_id res chain seq x y z
N MET A 1 -27.87 -1.88 -8.23
CA MET A 1 -26.77 -2.72 -7.69
C MET A 1 -25.98 -1.89 -6.69
N ALA A 2 -25.68 -2.40 -5.49
CA ALA A 2 -24.89 -1.67 -4.51
C ALA A 2 -23.44 -1.55 -5.00
N THR A 3 -22.90 -0.35 -4.97
CA THR A 3 -21.48 -0.10 -5.33
C THR A 3 -20.59 -0.79 -4.29
N SER A 4 -19.65 -1.62 -4.72
CA SER A 4 -18.71 -2.29 -3.81
C SER A 4 -17.84 -1.28 -3.06
N MET A 5 -17.28 -1.65 -1.91
CA MET A 5 -16.40 -0.76 -1.13
C MET A 5 -15.18 -0.34 -1.94
N ILE A 6 -14.59 -1.23 -2.74
CA ILE A 6 -13.44 -0.91 -3.60
C ILE A 6 -13.82 0.12 -4.68
N GLN A 7 -14.99 -0.01 -5.30
CA GLN A 7 -15.45 0.97 -6.28
C GLN A 7 -15.72 2.33 -5.66
N ARG A 8 -16.18 2.38 -4.40
CA ARG A 8 -16.30 3.65 -3.66
C ARG A 8 -14.93 4.25 -3.39
N LEU A 9 -13.96 3.44 -2.97
CA LEU A 9 -12.59 3.90 -2.73
C LEU A 9 -12.00 4.54 -4.00
N PHE A 10 -12.13 3.91 -5.16
CA PHE A 10 -11.60 4.44 -6.41
C PHE A 10 -12.29 5.75 -6.85
N LYS A 11 -13.59 5.88 -6.58
CA LYS A 11 -14.35 7.08 -6.95
C LYS A 11 -14.25 8.23 -5.96
N GLN A 12 -14.11 7.94 -4.68
CA GLN A 12 -14.22 8.92 -3.59
C GLN A 12 -12.92 9.12 -2.83
N GLY A 13 -11.96 8.22 -2.98
CA GLY A 13 -10.63 8.36 -2.38
C GLY A 13 -9.94 9.63 -2.89
N THR A 14 -9.45 10.44 -1.97
CA THR A 14 -8.83 11.73 -2.31
C THR A 14 -7.31 11.70 -2.19
N LYS A 15 -6.77 10.76 -1.45
CA LYS A 15 -5.34 10.60 -1.23
C LYS A 15 -5.00 9.19 -0.73
N ILE A 16 -3.78 8.78 -0.97
CA ILE A 16 -3.16 7.60 -0.38
C ILE A 16 -1.99 8.10 0.47
N VAL A 17 -1.97 7.70 1.73
CA VAL A 17 -0.89 8.03 2.67
C VAL A 17 -0.13 6.76 2.97
N GLY A 18 1.15 6.70 2.62
CA GLY A 18 2.05 5.63 3.00
C GLY A 18 2.87 5.99 4.23
N VAL A 19 3.28 4.99 5.00
CA VAL A 19 4.12 5.15 6.19
C VAL A 19 5.42 4.38 5.98
N GLY A 20 6.51 5.10 5.78
CA GLY A 20 7.83 4.52 5.56
C GLY A 20 8.47 3.98 6.84
N LEU A 21 9.30 2.94 6.69
CA LEU A 21 10.05 2.28 7.79
C LEU A 21 9.15 1.85 8.97
N ASN A 22 7.91 1.46 8.69
CA ASN A 22 6.91 1.10 9.71
C ASN A 22 7.07 -0.35 10.25
N TYR A 23 7.94 -1.15 9.64
CA TYR A 23 8.23 -2.51 10.07
C TYR A 23 9.63 -2.58 10.70
N ALA A 24 9.69 -2.88 12.00
CA ALA A 24 10.93 -2.91 12.77
C ALA A 24 11.97 -3.89 12.21
N SER A 25 11.54 -5.06 11.72
CA SER A 25 12.41 -6.04 11.07
C SER A 25 13.05 -5.46 9.81
N HIS A 26 12.26 -4.83 8.96
CA HIS A 26 12.74 -4.23 7.71
C HIS A 26 13.68 -3.04 7.95
N ALA A 27 13.37 -2.18 8.91
CA ALA A 27 14.28 -1.10 9.29
C ALA A 27 15.65 -1.63 9.75
N LYS A 28 15.64 -2.71 10.55
CA LYS A 28 16.86 -3.39 11.02
C LYS A 28 17.66 -4.05 9.88
N GLU A 29 17.00 -4.70 8.93
CA GLU A 29 17.63 -5.28 7.73
C GLU A 29 18.35 -4.23 6.88
N LEU A 30 17.76 -3.02 6.78
CA LEU A 30 18.35 -1.89 6.07
C LEU A 30 19.40 -1.13 6.89
N GLY A 31 19.71 -1.56 8.11
CA GLY A 31 20.64 -0.87 9.00
C GLY A 31 20.16 0.49 9.51
N ASN A 32 18.86 0.77 9.39
CA ASN A 32 18.25 2.02 9.81
C ASN A 32 17.74 1.93 11.25
N ALA A 33 17.91 3.02 12.00
CA ALA A 33 17.22 3.19 13.28
C ALA A 33 15.71 3.37 13.04
N LEU A 34 14.88 2.86 13.95
CA LEU A 34 13.44 3.14 13.92
C LEU A 34 13.21 4.64 14.09
N PRO A 35 12.45 5.27 13.18
CA PRO A 35 12.13 6.68 13.31
C PRO A 35 11.29 6.93 14.57
N LYS A 36 11.54 8.07 15.24
CA LYS A 36 10.74 8.47 16.41
C LYS A 36 9.33 8.91 16.01
N ASP A 37 9.21 9.56 14.85
CA ASP A 37 7.96 10.05 14.29
C ASP A 37 7.67 9.29 12.97
N PRO A 38 6.38 9.09 12.61
CA PRO A 38 6.02 8.44 11.36
C PRO A 38 6.57 9.20 10.15
N ILE A 39 7.30 8.50 9.29
CA ILE A 39 7.72 9.05 7.99
C ILE A 39 6.57 8.83 7.02
N VAL A 40 5.88 9.91 6.68
CA VAL A 40 4.72 9.83 5.78
C VAL A 40 5.07 10.33 4.37
N PHE A 41 4.47 9.68 3.37
CA PHE A 41 4.52 10.12 1.97
C PHE A 41 3.15 9.95 1.32
N LEU A 42 2.95 10.58 0.19
CA LEU A 42 1.70 10.53 -0.55
C LEU A 42 1.89 9.78 -1.87
N LYS A 43 0.88 8.99 -2.23
CA LYS A 43 0.71 8.45 -3.57
C LYS A 43 -0.57 9.04 -4.18
N PRO A 44 -0.57 9.36 -5.48
CA PRO A 44 -1.77 9.83 -6.16
C PRO A 44 -2.81 8.70 -6.26
N THR A 45 -4.08 9.04 -6.25
CA THR A 45 -5.16 8.05 -6.43
C THR A 45 -5.18 7.45 -7.84
N SER A 46 -4.56 8.11 -8.83
CA SER A 46 -4.33 7.55 -10.17
C SER A 46 -3.39 6.33 -10.16
N SER A 47 -2.62 6.12 -9.07
CA SER A 47 -1.76 4.94 -8.93
C SER A 47 -2.53 3.66 -8.56
N TYR A 48 -3.82 3.73 -8.22
CA TYR A 48 -4.61 2.54 -7.91
C TYR A 48 -4.68 1.58 -9.09
N LEU A 49 -4.58 0.29 -8.78
CA LEU A 49 -4.79 -0.82 -9.70
C LEU A 49 -5.64 -1.88 -9.02
N GLU A 50 -6.72 -2.32 -9.68
CA GLU A 50 -7.52 -3.42 -9.15
C GLU A 50 -6.74 -4.74 -9.13
N ASN A 51 -7.08 -5.57 -8.15
CA ASN A 51 -6.50 -6.91 -8.03
C ASN A 51 -6.64 -7.72 -9.33
N GLY A 52 -5.56 -8.36 -9.73
CA GLY A 52 -5.47 -9.07 -11.02
C GLY A 52 -5.12 -8.16 -12.21
N GLY A 53 -5.01 -6.86 -12.02
CA GLY A 53 -4.52 -5.91 -13.02
C GLY A 53 -3.03 -6.13 -13.33
N THR A 54 -2.54 -5.41 -14.32
CA THR A 54 -1.14 -5.49 -14.76
C THR A 54 -0.38 -4.24 -14.34
N ILE A 55 0.70 -4.40 -13.59
CA ILE A 55 1.59 -3.30 -13.25
C ILE A 55 2.46 -3.00 -14.46
N GLU A 56 2.51 -1.74 -14.84
CA GLU A 56 3.36 -1.25 -15.91
C GLU A 56 4.66 -0.71 -15.31
N ILE A 57 5.79 -1.19 -15.82
CA ILE A 57 7.11 -0.75 -15.36
C ILE A 57 7.57 0.36 -16.29
N PRO A 58 7.63 1.62 -15.84
CA PRO A 58 8.05 2.74 -16.69
C PRO A 58 9.48 2.55 -17.20
N HIS A 59 9.72 2.94 -18.46
CA HIS A 59 11.07 3.02 -18.98
C HIS A 59 11.74 4.29 -18.42
N PRO A 60 13.03 4.28 -18.01
CA PRO A 60 14.05 3.22 -18.16
C PRO A 60 14.29 2.37 -16.90
N LEU A 61 13.32 2.25 -15.98
CA LEU A 61 13.51 1.56 -14.72
C LEU A 61 13.92 0.10 -14.91
N ASP A 62 14.93 -0.33 -14.19
CA ASP A 62 15.43 -1.71 -14.18
C ASP A 62 15.05 -2.45 -12.88
N SER A 63 14.72 -1.71 -11.82
CA SER A 63 14.40 -2.28 -10.50
C SER A 63 13.03 -1.80 -10.01
N LEU A 64 12.13 -2.74 -9.80
CA LEU A 64 10.82 -2.50 -9.20
C LEU A 64 10.61 -3.46 -8.02
N HIS A 65 10.38 -2.91 -6.85
CA HIS A 65 10.10 -3.68 -5.63
C HIS A 65 8.60 -3.65 -5.32
N HIS A 66 8.09 -4.76 -4.80
CA HIS A 66 6.76 -4.87 -4.22
C HIS A 66 6.87 -4.86 -2.69
N GLU A 67 6.27 -3.90 -2.05
CA GLU A 67 6.17 -3.80 -0.60
C GLU A 67 4.73 -4.13 -0.20
N VAL A 68 4.54 -5.29 0.44
CA VAL A 68 3.21 -5.77 0.84
C VAL A 68 2.78 -5.05 2.11
N GLU A 69 1.62 -4.41 2.06
CA GLU A 69 1.14 -3.51 3.10
C GLU A 69 -0.30 -3.83 3.50
N LEU A 70 -0.63 -3.67 4.78
CA LEU A 70 -2.01 -3.59 5.22
C LEU A 70 -2.55 -2.18 4.94
N ALA A 71 -3.47 -2.07 4.01
CA ALA A 71 -4.15 -0.81 3.74
C ALA A 71 -5.32 -0.61 4.71
N VAL A 72 -5.34 0.54 5.36
CA VAL A 72 -6.43 0.97 6.23
C VAL A 72 -7.31 1.97 5.46
N VAL A 73 -8.57 1.61 5.24
CA VAL A 73 -9.53 2.47 4.54
C VAL A 73 -10.25 3.34 5.55
N ILE A 74 -10.05 4.64 5.48
CA ILE A 74 -10.77 5.61 6.31
C ILE A 74 -12.21 5.73 5.83
N GLY A 75 -13.18 5.42 6.69
CA GLY A 75 -14.60 5.35 6.37
C GLY A 75 -15.37 6.66 6.57
N HIS A 76 -14.80 7.59 7.33
CA HIS A 76 -15.40 8.88 7.67
C HIS A 76 -14.42 10.02 7.44
N LYS A 77 -14.94 11.24 7.23
CA LYS A 77 -14.08 12.42 7.15
C LYS A 77 -13.35 12.61 8.48
N ALA A 78 -12.02 12.52 8.43
CA ALA A 78 -11.13 12.61 9.58
C ALA A 78 -10.30 13.89 9.51
N ARG A 79 -10.29 14.66 10.58
CA ARG A 79 -9.44 15.83 10.77
C ARG A 79 -9.24 16.04 12.27
N ASP A 80 -7.98 16.20 12.68
CA ASP A 80 -7.61 16.46 14.07
C ASP A 80 -8.19 15.43 15.05
N VAL A 81 -8.22 14.16 14.63
CA VAL A 81 -8.81 13.05 15.39
C VAL A 81 -7.88 12.68 16.53
N PRO A 82 -8.33 12.70 17.78
CA PRO A 82 -7.56 12.19 18.90
C PRO A 82 -7.20 10.71 18.72
N GLU A 83 -6.00 10.28 19.10
CA GLU A 83 -5.51 8.91 18.95
C GLU A 83 -6.51 7.86 19.46
N ARG A 84 -7.11 8.08 20.65
CA ARG A 84 -8.10 7.19 21.26
C ARG A 84 -9.37 6.95 20.42
N LEU A 85 -9.64 7.81 19.44
CA LEU A 85 -10.79 7.71 18.54
C LEU A 85 -10.39 7.29 17.12
N ALA A 86 -9.10 7.15 16.82
CA ALA A 86 -8.62 6.87 15.47
C ALA A 86 -9.23 5.61 14.87
N MET A 87 -9.38 4.56 15.69
CA MET A 87 -9.96 3.28 15.27
C MET A 87 -11.43 3.40 14.83
N ASP A 88 -12.18 4.37 15.34
CA ASP A 88 -13.59 4.57 14.99
C ASP A 88 -13.78 5.11 13.56
N TYR A 89 -12.72 5.70 13.01
CA TYR A 89 -12.71 6.23 11.64
C TYR A 89 -12.37 5.19 10.57
N ILE A 90 -11.97 3.97 10.98
CA ILE A 90 -11.66 2.89 10.05
C ILE A 90 -12.96 2.28 9.52
N GLY A 91 -13.12 2.30 8.20
CA GLY A 91 -14.23 1.66 7.48
C GLY A 91 -13.92 0.23 7.04
N GLY A 92 -12.65 -0.11 6.87
CA GLY A 92 -12.25 -1.44 6.42
C GLY A 92 -10.74 -1.55 6.20
N TYR A 93 -10.33 -2.74 5.78
CA TYR A 93 -8.95 -3.09 5.50
C TYR A 93 -8.83 -3.72 4.11
N ALA A 94 -7.67 -3.57 3.50
CA ALA A 94 -7.34 -4.24 2.26
C ALA A 94 -5.86 -4.64 2.25
N LEU A 95 -5.47 -5.54 1.38
CA LEU A 95 -4.08 -5.76 1.06
C LEU A 95 -3.70 -4.80 -0.07
N ALA A 96 -2.63 -4.04 0.10
CA ALA A 96 -2.10 -3.19 -0.93
C ALA A 96 -0.63 -3.49 -1.18
N LEU A 97 -0.15 -3.12 -2.36
CA LEU A 97 1.27 -3.10 -2.66
C LEU A 97 1.73 -1.65 -2.82
N ASP A 98 2.73 -1.29 -2.05
CA ASP A 98 3.47 -0.06 -2.26
C ASP A 98 4.60 -0.33 -3.26
N MET A 99 4.25 -0.31 -4.57
CA MET A 99 5.23 -0.50 -5.62
C MET A 99 6.25 0.62 -5.60
N THR A 100 7.52 0.24 -5.66
CA THR A 100 8.63 1.16 -5.45
C THR A 100 9.70 1.02 -6.52
N ALA A 101 9.92 2.08 -7.30
CA ALA A 101 11.09 2.22 -8.15
C ALA A 101 12.32 2.50 -7.29
N ARG A 102 13.02 1.46 -6.88
CA ARG A 102 14.06 1.54 -5.85
C ARG A 102 15.20 2.49 -6.22
N GLU A 103 15.60 2.51 -7.47
CA GLU A 103 16.64 3.41 -7.96
C GLU A 103 16.28 4.87 -7.77
N LEU A 104 15.02 5.24 -8.14
CA LEU A 104 14.52 6.60 -7.95
C LEU A 104 14.38 6.96 -6.47
N GLN A 105 13.99 5.99 -5.63
CA GLN A 105 13.89 6.21 -4.19
C GLN A 105 15.26 6.51 -3.58
N VAL A 106 16.27 5.69 -3.89
CA VAL A 106 17.64 5.87 -3.37
C VAL A 106 18.20 7.23 -3.82
N SER A 107 18.03 7.58 -5.09
CA SER A 107 18.48 8.87 -5.63
C SER A 107 17.79 10.05 -4.95
N ALA A 108 16.46 9.97 -4.77
CA ALA A 108 15.70 11.01 -4.10
C ALA A 108 16.14 11.19 -2.64
N MET A 109 16.28 10.09 -1.89
CA MET A 109 16.74 10.13 -0.49
C MET A 109 18.14 10.71 -0.35
N ALA A 110 19.07 10.30 -1.22
CA ALA A 110 20.44 10.86 -1.21
C ALA A 110 20.49 12.36 -1.49
N SER A 111 19.49 12.86 -2.22
CA SER A 111 19.37 14.29 -2.59
C SER A 111 18.45 15.08 -1.64
N GLY A 112 17.89 14.46 -0.61
CA GLY A 112 16.90 15.11 0.27
C GLY A 112 15.58 15.47 -0.42
N LEU A 113 15.25 14.78 -1.52
CA LEU A 113 14.04 15.02 -2.31
C LEU A 113 12.91 14.07 -1.92
N PRO A 114 11.64 14.44 -2.17
CA PRO A 114 10.50 13.57 -1.95
C PRO A 114 10.56 12.30 -2.82
N CYS A 115 10.10 11.16 -2.28
CA CYS A 115 10.04 9.90 -3.00
C CYS A 115 8.85 9.79 -3.99
N THR A 116 8.23 10.90 -4.37
CA THR A 116 7.01 10.92 -5.19
C THR A 116 7.19 10.19 -6.53
N LEU A 117 8.30 10.43 -7.23
CA LEU A 117 8.58 9.76 -8.51
C LEU A 117 8.81 8.26 -8.36
N ALA A 118 9.35 7.83 -7.23
CA ALA A 118 9.59 6.42 -6.94
C ALA A 118 8.33 5.63 -6.58
N LYS A 119 7.34 6.30 -5.99
CA LYS A 119 6.15 5.71 -5.37
C LYS A 119 4.85 6.03 -6.10
N GLY A 120 4.79 7.12 -6.86
CA GLY A 120 3.57 7.71 -7.39
C GLY A 120 3.25 7.41 -8.85
N GLN A 121 3.92 6.45 -9.49
CA GLN A 121 3.64 6.08 -10.88
C GLN A 121 2.26 5.41 -11.01
N ASP A 122 1.67 5.47 -12.19
CA ASP A 122 0.44 4.76 -12.49
C ASP A 122 0.61 3.26 -12.25
N THR A 123 -0.44 2.59 -11.77
CA THR A 123 -0.45 1.17 -11.40
C THR A 123 0.41 0.78 -10.18
N PHE A 124 1.04 1.75 -9.50
CA PHE A 124 1.94 1.47 -8.37
C PHE A 124 1.23 1.26 -7.02
N THR A 125 -0.10 1.23 -7.01
CA THR A 125 -0.88 0.86 -5.82
C THR A 125 -1.91 -0.21 -6.16
N PRO A 126 -1.47 -1.44 -6.48
CA PRO A 126 -2.39 -2.57 -6.56
C PRO A 126 -3.07 -2.78 -5.22
N ILE A 127 -4.39 -2.98 -5.24
CA ILE A 127 -5.17 -3.13 -4.01
C ILE A 127 -6.22 -4.23 -4.17
N SER A 128 -6.38 -5.06 -3.14
CA SER A 128 -7.39 -6.11 -3.07
C SER A 128 -8.80 -5.54 -2.89
N SER A 129 -9.81 -6.40 -2.84
CA SER A 129 -11.11 -6.03 -2.30
C SER A 129 -10.98 -5.53 -0.86
N VAL A 130 -11.85 -4.57 -0.50
CA VAL A 130 -11.89 -4.04 0.87
C VAL A 130 -12.76 -4.94 1.74
N LEU A 131 -12.20 -5.43 2.84
CA LEU A 131 -12.92 -6.12 3.90
C LEU A 131 -13.49 -5.09 4.88
N PRO A 132 -14.78 -5.16 5.23
CA PRO A 132 -15.35 -4.35 6.29
C PRO A 132 -14.56 -4.52 7.61
N LYS A 133 -14.44 -3.46 8.39
CA LYS A 133 -13.71 -3.46 9.67
C LYS A 133 -14.13 -4.64 10.58
N ALA A 134 -15.42 -4.94 10.64
CA ALA A 134 -15.96 -6.01 11.48
C ALA A 134 -15.49 -7.43 11.09
N MET A 135 -14.96 -7.61 9.88
CA MET A 135 -14.40 -8.90 9.42
C MET A 135 -12.94 -9.09 9.79
N VAL A 136 -12.27 -8.08 10.32
CA VAL A 136 -10.87 -8.15 10.74
C VAL A 136 -10.82 -7.97 12.26
N VAL A 137 -10.71 -9.08 12.97
CA VAL A 137 -10.76 -9.11 14.46
C VAL A 137 -9.53 -8.42 15.06
N ASP A 138 -8.35 -8.75 14.55
CA ASP A 138 -7.10 -8.14 14.98
C ASP A 138 -6.20 -7.81 13.78
N PRO A 139 -6.08 -6.54 13.41
CA PRO A 139 -5.24 -6.13 12.29
C PRO A 139 -3.73 -6.34 12.52
N ASN A 140 -3.31 -6.62 13.76
CA ASN A 140 -1.91 -6.90 14.08
C ASN A 140 -1.56 -8.39 13.97
N ASN A 141 -2.56 -9.26 13.80
CA ASN A 141 -2.38 -10.70 13.70
C ASN A 141 -3.02 -11.24 12.41
N LEU A 142 -2.49 -10.82 11.27
CA LEU A 142 -2.96 -11.22 9.95
C LEU A 142 -1.86 -11.96 9.20
N GLU A 143 -2.24 -13.02 8.48
CA GLU A 143 -1.37 -13.69 7.53
C GLU A 143 -1.63 -13.13 6.13
N LEU A 144 -0.58 -12.63 5.48
CA LEU A 144 -0.65 -12.00 4.16
C LEU A 144 0.01 -12.90 3.11
N TRP A 145 -0.71 -13.13 2.00
CA TRP A 145 -0.22 -13.92 0.88
C TRP A 145 -0.13 -13.07 -0.38
N LEU A 146 1.01 -13.18 -1.06
CA LEU A 146 1.23 -12.54 -2.35
C LEU A 146 1.69 -13.59 -3.36
N LYS A 147 1.01 -13.64 -4.51
CA LYS A 147 1.43 -14.43 -5.67
C LYS A 147 1.79 -13.51 -6.83
N VAL A 148 3.01 -13.67 -7.32
CA VAL A 148 3.59 -12.83 -8.36
C VAL A 148 3.82 -13.64 -9.62
N TRP A 149 3.40 -13.12 -10.79
CA TRP A 149 3.79 -13.61 -12.11
C TRP A 149 4.53 -12.50 -12.85
N LEU A 150 5.80 -12.71 -13.14
CA LEU A 150 6.61 -11.77 -13.89
C LEU A 150 6.56 -12.13 -15.39
N LEU A 151 6.10 -11.19 -16.21
CA LEU A 151 6.14 -11.27 -17.66
C LEU A 151 7.36 -10.49 -18.18
N MET A 152 8.52 -11.16 -18.20
CA MET A 152 9.81 -10.54 -18.49
C MET A 152 9.90 -9.86 -19.87
N LEU A 153 9.21 -10.40 -20.88
CA LEU A 153 9.25 -9.87 -22.26
C LEU A 153 8.52 -8.55 -22.47
N CYS A 154 7.64 -8.15 -21.56
CA CYS A 154 6.77 -6.98 -21.72
C CYS A 154 6.94 -5.91 -20.63
N ARG A 155 7.93 -5.99 -19.77
CA ARG A 155 8.06 -5.10 -18.59
C ARG A 155 6.75 -4.98 -17.79
N ARG A 156 6.05 -6.10 -17.61
CA ARG A 156 4.75 -6.15 -16.93
C ARG A 156 4.78 -7.19 -15.82
N MET A 157 4.15 -6.87 -14.72
CA MET A 157 3.98 -7.77 -13.59
C MET A 157 2.50 -7.97 -13.32
N LYS A 158 2.04 -9.23 -13.27
CA LYS A 158 0.70 -9.58 -12.82
C LYS A 158 0.76 -10.02 -11.38
N LEU A 159 -0.11 -9.47 -10.55
CA LEU A 159 -0.17 -9.77 -9.14
C LEU A 159 -1.58 -10.23 -8.76
N HIS A 160 -1.64 -11.19 -7.89
CA HIS A 160 -2.86 -11.58 -7.20
C HIS A 160 -2.64 -11.48 -5.70
N CYS A 161 -3.38 -10.59 -5.06
CA CYS A 161 -3.31 -10.35 -3.63
C CYS A 161 -4.57 -10.90 -2.97
N SER A 162 -4.41 -11.68 -1.93
CA SER A 162 -5.53 -12.08 -1.07
C SER A 162 -5.16 -11.89 0.39
N LEU A 163 -6.09 -11.32 1.13
CA LEU A 163 -6.09 -11.29 2.58
C LEU A 163 -6.82 -12.57 3.01
N LEU A 164 -6.13 -13.45 3.69
CA LEU A 164 -6.75 -14.61 4.33
C LEU A 164 -6.77 -14.33 5.84
N GLU A 165 -7.92 -14.51 6.45
CA GLU A 165 -7.98 -14.61 7.89
C GLU A 165 -7.25 -15.90 8.31
N SER A 166 -6.34 -15.80 9.26
CA SER A 166 -5.76 -16.99 9.88
C SER A 166 -6.91 -17.80 10.49
N PRO A 167 -7.01 -19.12 10.25
CA PRO A 167 -8.01 -19.92 10.94
C PRO A 167 -7.82 -19.74 12.45
N PRO A 168 -8.90 -19.70 13.23
CA PRO A 168 -8.78 -19.65 14.70
C PRO A 168 -8.01 -20.89 15.16
N LEU A 169 -6.99 -20.65 15.99
CA LEU A 169 -6.23 -21.70 16.69
C LEU A 169 -7.14 -22.51 17.59
#